data_e8fa7c0b9a6d4250eba4bc958d182d64
#
_entry.id   e8fa7c0b9a6d4250eba4bc958d182d64
#
_cell.length_a   1.000
_cell.length_b   1.000
_cell.length_c   1.000
_cell.angle_alpha   90.00
_cell.angle_beta   90.00
_cell.angle_gamma   90.00
#
_symmetry.space_group_name_H-M   'P 1'
#
loop_
_entity.id
_entity.type
_entity.pdbx_description
1 polymer ?
#
loop_
_entity_poly.entity_id
_entity_poly.type
_entity_poly.pdbx_seq_one_letter_code
_entity_poly.pdbx_strand_id
1 'polypeptide(L)'
;MTEEKKISEYLEVLSSKAPVPGGGGASALAGALGNALGQMVVNLTVGKKKYAEVEEEMQKYLTDLKNMQQEFLHFSDRDAEVFAPLAECYRLPSATLEEKEHKDAVMEEKLLDASMVPVEIMEKSLELLEILDVLADKGSRMAVSDVGVAVQFTRTALLGAVMNVYINTKSMKNHEKAEEINQKAKRMIKIGTSQADEIYEKVLAQLI
;
A
#
# COMPACT_ATOMS: atom_id res chain seq x y z
N MET A 1 -14.39 8.53 -6.66
CA MET A 1 -13.61 7.54 -5.86
C MET A 1 -12.96 6.55 -6.82
N THR A 2 -11.82 5.98 -6.45
CA THR A 2 -11.05 5.04 -7.31
C THR A 2 -11.88 3.80 -7.68
N GLU A 3 -12.69 3.30 -6.76
CA GLU A 3 -13.58 2.14 -6.96
C GLU A 3 -14.69 2.35 -8.02
N GLU A 4 -15.05 3.59 -8.32
CA GLU A 4 -16.09 3.92 -9.32
C GLU A 4 -15.52 4.09 -10.73
N LYS A 5 -14.20 4.19 -10.87
CA LYS A 5 -13.53 4.40 -12.15
C LYS A 5 -13.25 3.07 -12.85
N LYS A 6 -13.38 3.09 -14.17
CA LYS A 6 -12.80 1.99 -14.97
C LYS A 6 -11.27 2.05 -14.86
N ILE A 7 -10.63 0.88 -14.89
CA ILE A 7 -9.17 0.79 -14.88
C ILE A 7 -8.55 1.65 -15.99
N SER A 8 -9.14 1.65 -17.19
CA SER A 8 -8.68 2.48 -18.31
C SER A 8 -8.72 3.97 -18.01
N GLU A 9 -9.76 4.45 -17.35
CA GLU A 9 -9.91 5.86 -16.96
C GLU A 9 -8.89 6.26 -15.88
N TYR A 10 -8.65 5.36 -14.91
CA TYR A 10 -7.61 5.58 -13.90
C TYR A 10 -6.22 5.69 -14.55
N LEU A 11 -5.89 4.77 -15.46
CA LEU A 11 -4.60 4.74 -16.16
C LEU A 11 -4.42 5.95 -17.08
N GLU A 12 -5.49 6.41 -17.75
CA GLU A 12 -5.46 7.61 -18.59
C GLU A 12 -5.08 8.85 -17.77
N VAL A 13 -5.70 9.02 -16.58
CA VAL A 13 -5.36 10.14 -15.70
C VAL A 13 -3.95 10.00 -15.12
N LEU A 14 -3.57 8.81 -14.65
CA LEU A 14 -2.24 8.53 -14.08
C LEU A 14 -1.12 8.81 -15.10
N SER A 15 -1.33 8.54 -16.37
CA SER A 15 -0.35 8.79 -17.44
C SER A 15 -0.28 10.24 -17.90
N SER A 16 -1.17 11.10 -17.40
CA SER A 16 -1.29 12.49 -17.82
C SER A 16 -0.36 13.43 -17.03
N LYS A 17 -0.54 14.74 -17.19
CA LYS A 17 0.12 15.78 -16.39
C LYS A 17 -0.67 16.15 -15.13
N ALA A 18 -1.75 15.44 -14.83
CA ALA A 18 -2.52 15.68 -13.62
C ALA A 18 -1.64 15.42 -12.38
N PRO A 19 -1.75 16.24 -11.34
CA PRO A 19 -0.95 16.05 -10.12
C PRO A 19 -1.36 14.80 -9.33
N VAL A 20 -2.58 14.29 -9.53
CA VAL A 20 -3.15 13.10 -8.90
C VAL A 20 -4.02 12.32 -9.90
N PRO A 21 -4.11 10.97 -9.80
CA PRO A 21 -3.36 10.13 -8.88
C PRO A 21 -1.87 10.08 -9.20
N GLY A 22 -1.05 9.77 -8.18
CA GLY A 22 0.39 9.62 -8.31
C GLY A 22 0.89 8.24 -7.87
N GLY A 23 2.17 8.19 -7.52
CA GLY A 23 2.84 6.94 -7.11
C GLY A 23 2.26 6.31 -5.85
N GLY A 24 1.77 7.10 -4.89
CA GLY A 24 1.14 6.61 -3.66
C GLY A 24 -0.18 5.90 -3.96
N GLY A 25 -1.08 6.56 -4.70
CA GLY A 25 -2.34 5.96 -5.13
C GLY A 25 -2.13 4.69 -5.98
N ALA A 26 -1.13 4.69 -6.88
CA ALA A 26 -0.78 3.50 -7.66
C ALA A 26 -0.23 2.36 -6.79
N SER A 27 0.54 2.69 -5.73
CA SER A 27 1.03 1.70 -4.76
C SER A 27 -0.11 1.08 -3.95
N ALA A 28 -1.09 1.88 -3.51
CA ALA A 28 -2.30 1.39 -2.86
C ALA A 28 -3.09 0.44 -3.78
N LEU A 29 -3.24 0.79 -5.06
CA LEU A 29 -3.94 -0.06 -6.03
C LEU A 29 -3.18 -1.38 -6.27
N ALA A 30 -1.85 -1.38 -6.25
CA ALA A 30 -1.07 -2.62 -6.29
C ALA A 30 -1.37 -3.51 -5.06
N GLY A 31 -1.45 -2.93 -3.86
CA GLY A 31 -1.88 -3.64 -2.65
C GLY A 31 -3.29 -4.23 -2.78
N ALA A 32 -4.24 -3.48 -3.35
CA ALA A 32 -5.59 -3.95 -3.62
C ALA A 32 -5.62 -5.17 -4.57
N LEU A 33 -4.76 -5.19 -5.59
CA LEU A 33 -4.63 -6.35 -6.51
C LEU A 33 -4.09 -7.59 -5.79
N GLY A 34 -3.01 -7.41 -4.98
CA GLY A 34 -2.47 -8.48 -4.15
C GLY A 34 -3.51 -9.05 -3.18
N ASN A 35 -4.24 -8.16 -2.51
CA ASN A 35 -5.32 -8.54 -1.60
C ASN A 35 -6.47 -9.29 -2.30
N ALA A 36 -6.87 -8.85 -3.50
CA ALA A 36 -7.92 -9.52 -4.28
C ALA A 36 -7.54 -10.95 -4.68
N LEU A 37 -6.26 -11.18 -5.03
CA LEU A 37 -5.73 -12.51 -5.27
C LEU A 37 -5.73 -13.36 -3.99
N GLY A 38 -5.37 -12.79 -2.85
CA GLY A 38 -5.50 -13.45 -1.54
C GLY A 38 -6.95 -13.88 -1.27
N GLN A 39 -7.94 -13.01 -1.50
CA GLN A 39 -9.37 -13.35 -1.39
C GLN A 39 -9.75 -14.50 -2.34
N MET A 40 -9.24 -14.49 -3.57
CA MET A 40 -9.51 -15.57 -4.53
C MET A 40 -9.00 -16.92 -4.00
N VAL A 41 -7.78 -16.97 -3.45
CA VAL A 41 -7.22 -18.19 -2.87
C VAL A 41 -8.08 -18.69 -1.70
N VAL A 42 -8.51 -17.79 -0.81
CA VAL A 42 -9.41 -18.15 0.30
C VAL A 42 -10.73 -18.70 -0.23
N ASN A 43 -11.38 -18.02 -1.19
CA ASN A 43 -12.63 -18.47 -1.79
C ASN A 43 -12.51 -19.84 -2.50
N LEU A 44 -11.32 -20.16 -3.01
CA LEU A 44 -11.03 -21.48 -3.59
C LEU A 44 -10.69 -22.54 -2.55
N THR A 45 -10.58 -22.17 -1.27
CA THR A 45 -10.26 -23.05 -0.14
C THR A 45 -11.51 -23.39 0.66
N VAL A 46 -12.33 -22.42 1.02
CA VAL A 46 -13.53 -22.58 1.86
C VAL A 46 -14.57 -23.49 1.24
N GLY A 47 -15.33 -24.19 2.09
CA GLY A 47 -16.41 -25.10 1.67
C GLY A 47 -15.94 -26.41 1.05
N LYS A 48 -14.64 -26.68 0.98
CA LYS A 48 -14.11 -27.93 0.42
C LYS A 48 -13.74 -28.91 1.51
N LYS A 49 -14.23 -30.14 1.43
CA LYS A 49 -13.93 -31.22 2.39
C LYS A 49 -12.43 -31.40 2.67
N LYS A 50 -11.60 -31.23 1.62
CA LYS A 50 -10.14 -31.33 1.72
C LYS A 50 -9.51 -30.32 2.68
N TYR A 51 -10.15 -29.18 2.89
CA TYR A 51 -9.65 -28.04 3.68
C TYR A 51 -10.52 -27.80 4.93
N ALA A 52 -11.33 -28.77 5.35
CA ALA A 52 -12.24 -28.62 6.49
C ALA A 52 -11.53 -28.25 7.80
N GLU A 53 -10.28 -28.70 7.98
CA GLU A 53 -9.48 -28.39 9.19
C GLU A 53 -9.10 -26.91 9.31
N VAL A 54 -9.07 -26.19 8.21
CA VAL A 54 -8.71 -24.76 8.16
C VAL A 54 -9.90 -23.86 7.82
N GLU A 55 -11.10 -24.40 7.74
CA GLU A 55 -12.31 -23.68 7.31
C GLU A 55 -12.56 -22.42 8.12
N GLU A 56 -12.54 -22.51 9.47
CA GLU A 56 -12.82 -21.38 10.36
C GLU A 56 -11.76 -20.27 10.19
N GLU A 57 -10.48 -20.64 10.11
CA GLU A 57 -9.37 -19.73 9.89
C GLU A 57 -9.50 -19.00 8.53
N MET A 58 -9.87 -19.75 7.48
CA MET A 58 -10.07 -19.18 6.16
C MET A 58 -11.26 -18.21 6.09
N GLN A 59 -12.37 -18.53 6.77
CA GLN A 59 -13.52 -17.64 6.85
C GLN A 59 -13.17 -16.31 7.54
N LYS A 60 -12.34 -16.37 8.59
CA LYS A 60 -11.82 -15.18 9.26
C LYS A 60 -10.98 -14.35 8.28
N TYR A 61 -10.00 -14.97 7.60
CA TYR A 61 -9.18 -14.26 6.62
C TYR A 61 -9.99 -13.67 5.47
N LEU A 62 -11.06 -14.33 5.03
CA LEU A 62 -11.94 -13.75 4.01
C LEU A 62 -12.58 -12.45 4.47
N THR A 63 -12.96 -12.38 5.75
CA THR A 63 -13.52 -11.16 6.34
C THR A 63 -12.46 -10.06 6.44
N ASP A 64 -11.27 -10.41 6.94
CA ASP A 64 -10.16 -9.46 7.10
C ASP A 64 -9.71 -8.91 5.73
N LEU A 65 -9.55 -9.77 4.72
CA LEU A 65 -9.18 -9.38 3.37
C LEU A 65 -10.25 -8.50 2.69
N LYS A 66 -11.53 -8.72 2.95
CA LYS A 66 -12.59 -7.83 2.45
C LYS A 66 -12.49 -6.43 3.03
N ASN A 67 -12.18 -6.30 4.31
CA ASN A 67 -11.96 -5.01 4.96
C ASN A 67 -10.70 -4.34 4.40
N MET A 68 -9.59 -5.07 4.29
CA MET A 68 -8.35 -4.57 3.70
C MET A 68 -8.53 -4.10 2.25
N GLN A 69 -9.43 -4.73 1.48
CA GLN A 69 -9.74 -4.30 0.11
C GLN A 69 -10.28 -2.88 0.09
N GLN A 70 -11.20 -2.56 0.99
CA GLN A 70 -11.76 -1.23 1.10
C GLN A 70 -10.72 -0.21 1.58
N GLU A 71 -9.86 -0.62 2.54
CA GLU A 71 -8.78 0.24 3.02
C GLU A 71 -7.77 0.59 1.92
N PHE A 72 -7.32 -0.38 1.12
CA PHE A 72 -6.41 -0.11 0.01
C PHE A 72 -7.02 0.81 -1.06
N LEU A 73 -8.30 0.64 -1.40
CA LEU A 73 -8.99 1.54 -2.33
C LEU A 73 -9.13 2.95 -1.73
N HIS A 74 -9.45 3.03 -0.44
CA HIS A 74 -9.53 4.30 0.27
C HIS A 74 -8.17 5.00 0.37
N PHE A 75 -7.08 4.27 0.58
CA PHE A 75 -5.73 4.86 0.56
C PHE A 75 -5.38 5.49 -0.80
N SER A 76 -5.84 4.90 -1.90
CA SER A 76 -5.64 5.49 -3.23
C SER A 76 -6.34 6.85 -3.38
N ASP A 77 -7.53 7.00 -2.82
CA ASP A 77 -8.26 8.27 -2.81
C ASP A 77 -7.63 9.27 -1.82
N ARG A 78 -7.31 8.83 -0.59
CA ARG A 78 -6.68 9.67 0.44
C ARG A 78 -5.31 10.21 0.00
N ASP A 79 -4.51 9.42 -0.71
CA ASP A 79 -3.23 9.88 -1.26
C ASP A 79 -3.43 11.11 -2.16
N ALA A 80 -4.45 11.09 -3.00
CA ALA A 80 -4.81 12.21 -3.85
C ALA A 80 -5.34 13.41 -3.05
N GLU A 81 -6.17 13.16 -2.02
CA GLU A 81 -6.77 14.18 -1.16
C GLU A 81 -5.72 14.93 -0.32
N VAL A 82 -4.72 14.23 0.23
CA VAL A 82 -3.67 14.88 1.03
C VAL A 82 -2.61 15.56 0.16
N PHE A 83 -2.39 15.06 -1.05
CA PHE A 83 -1.41 15.66 -1.96
C PHE A 83 -1.92 16.93 -2.63
N ALA A 84 -3.20 17.05 -2.93
CA ALA A 84 -3.75 18.23 -3.60
C ALA A 84 -3.48 19.55 -2.84
N PRO A 85 -3.73 19.65 -1.51
CA PRO A 85 -3.35 20.84 -0.72
C PRO A 85 -1.83 21.07 -0.70
N LEU A 86 -1.01 20.01 -0.62
CA LEU A 86 0.45 20.14 -0.67
C LEU A 86 0.91 20.75 -2.00
N ALA A 87 0.33 20.31 -3.12
CA ALA A 87 0.63 20.85 -4.45
C ALA A 87 0.33 22.37 -4.55
N GLU A 88 -0.75 22.84 -3.91
CA GLU A 88 -1.05 24.28 -3.84
C GLU A 88 -0.06 25.06 -2.98
N CYS A 89 0.48 24.47 -1.90
CA CYS A 89 1.47 25.12 -1.05
C CYS A 89 2.73 25.54 -1.82
N TYR A 90 3.13 24.82 -2.85
CA TYR A 90 4.29 25.20 -3.68
C TYR A 90 4.08 26.53 -4.39
N ARG A 91 2.84 26.95 -4.66
CA ARG A 91 2.45 28.19 -5.33
C ARG A 91 2.29 29.37 -4.38
N LEU A 92 2.33 29.15 -3.07
CA LEU A 92 2.21 30.22 -2.08
C LEU A 92 3.33 31.26 -2.26
N PRO A 93 3.03 32.57 -2.07
CA PRO A 93 4.02 33.61 -2.15
C PRO A 93 5.12 33.42 -1.10
N SER A 94 6.33 33.91 -1.40
CA SER A 94 7.50 33.82 -0.53
C SER A 94 8.48 34.99 -0.75
N ALA A 95 7.96 36.15 -1.13
CA ALA A 95 8.75 37.32 -1.42
C ALA A 95 9.18 38.09 -0.15
N THR A 96 8.33 38.07 0.88
CA THR A 96 8.61 38.67 2.20
C THR A 96 8.99 37.61 3.24
N LEU A 97 9.58 38.02 4.34
CA LEU A 97 9.89 37.14 5.47
C LEU A 97 8.62 36.47 6.02
N GLU A 98 7.57 37.26 6.23
CA GLU A 98 6.28 36.80 6.73
C GLU A 98 5.63 35.78 5.79
N GLU A 99 5.60 36.04 4.48
CA GLU A 99 5.09 35.09 3.48
C GLU A 99 5.87 33.78 3.50
N LYS A 100 7.20 33.87 3.63
CA LYS A 100 8.06 32.68 3.68
C LYS A 100 7.80 31.87 4.93
N GLU A 101 7.70 32.49 6.10
CA GLU A 101 7.40 31.82 7.37
C GLU A 101 6.02 31.17 7.33
N HIS A 102 5.02 31.85 6.79
CA HIS A 102 3.69 31.29 6.59
C HIS A 102 3.71 30.07 5.66
N LYS A 103 4.34 30.21 4.48
CA LYS A 103 4.48 29.10 3.52
C LYS A 103 5.17 27.90 4.16
N ASP A 104 6.27 28.13 4.87
CA ASP A 104 7.05 27.10 5.52
C ASP A 104 6.23 26.33 6.57
N ALA A 105 5.42 27.05 7.38
CA ALA A 105 4.56 26.43 8.38
C ALA A 105 3.44 25.58 7.77
N VAL A 106 2.76 26.11 6.73
CA VAL A 106 1.71 25.35 6.03
C VAL A 106 2.28 24.13 5.30
N MET A 107 3.43 24.30 4.63
CA MET A 107 4.10 23.18 3.96
C MET A 107 4.49 22.07 4.92
N GLU A 108 4.99 22.40 6.11
CA GLU A 108 5.39 21.41 7.10
C GLU A 108 4.20 20.52 7.52
N GLU A 109 3.05 21.15 7.81
CA GLU A 109 1.81 20.43 8.13
C GLU A 109 1.39 19.50 6.97
N LYS A 110 1.35 20.01 5.74
CA LYS A 110 0.90 19.24 4.58
C LYS A 110 1.88 18.13 4.16
N LEU A 111 3.18 18.32 4.36
CA LEU A 111 4.19 17.28 4.15
C LEU A 111 4.05 16.14 5.17
N LEU A 112 3.74 16.47 6.43
CA LEU A 112 3.44 15.46 7.44
C LEU A 112 2.20 14.64 7.04
N ASP A 113 1.08 15.31 6.73
CA ASP A 113 -0.16 14.65 6.29
C ASP A 113 0.09 13.73 5.09
N ALA A 114 0.78 14.25 4.06
CA ALA A 114 1.10 13.49 2.85
C ALA A 114 2.12 12.36 3.08
N SER A 115 2.87 12.37 4.19
CA SER A 115 3.78 11.27 4.56
C SER A 115 3.05 10.12 5.25
N MET A 116 1.91 10.39 5.92
CA MET A 116 1.24 9.38 6.74
C MET A 116 0.47 8.35 5.90
N VAL A 117 -0.19 8.76 4.82
CA VAL A 117 -0.94 7.82 3.96
C VAL A 117 -0.02 6.73 3.37
N PRO A 118 1.15 7.05 2.77
CA PRO A 118 2.06 5.99 2.33
C PRO A 118 2.59 5.12 3.48
N VAL A 119 2.76 5.64 4.70
CA VAL A 119 3.11 4.81 5.87
C VAL A 119 2.00 3.81 6.18
N GLU A 120 0.73 4.22 6.15
CA GLU A 120 -0.42 3.33 6.36
C GLU A 120 -0.52 2.24 5.26
N ILE A 121 -0.21 2.58 4.01
CA ILE A 121 -0.12 1.59 2.91
C ILE A 121 0.97 0.55 3.22
N MET A 122 2.12 0.99 3.73
CA MET A 122 3.20 0.07 4.11
C MET A 122 2.79 -0.84 5.27
N GLU A 123 2.14 -0.31 6.30
CA GLU A 123 1.63 -1.10 7.42
C GLU A 123 0.63 -2.16 6.95
N LYS A 124 -0.33 -1.74 6.13
CA LYS A 124 -1.34 -2.65 5.58
C LYS A 124 -0.73 -3.72 4.66
N SER A 125 0.35 -3.40 3.95
CA SER A 125 1.09 -4.37 3.14
C SER A 125 1.76 -5.43 4.00
N LEU A 126 2.28 -5.10 5.18
CA LEU A 126 2.82 -6.08 6.12
C LEU A 126 1.73 -7.02 6.66
N GLU A 127 0.58 -6.47 7.07
CA GLU A 127 -0.57 -7.27 7.52
C GLU A 127 -1.03 -8.25 6.42
N LEU A 128 -1.05 -7.80 5.16
CA LEU A 128 -1.42 -8.66 4.04
C LEU A 128 -0.40 -9.79 3.81
N LEU A 129 0.91 -9.51 3.94
CA LEU A 129 1.95 -10.53 3.83
C LEU A 129 1.79 -11.63 4.87
N GLU A 130 1.39 -11.30 6.11
CA GLU A 130 1.12 -12.30 7.16
C GLU A 130 0.02 -13.28 6.73
N ILE A 131 -1.06 -12.78 6.14
CA ILE A 131 -2.14 -13.63 5.63
C ILE A 131 -1.66 -14.46 4.43
N LEU A 132 -0.92 -13.86 3.50
CA LEU A 132 -0.42 -14.56 2.32
C LEU A 132 0.56 -15.69 2.68
N ASP A 133 1.33 -15.55 3.75
CA ASP A 133 2.20 -16.62 4.26
C ASP A 133 1.38 -17.84 4.68
N VAL A 134 0.30 -17.63 5.42
CA VAL A 134 -0.63 -18.73 5.78
C VAL A 134 -1.29 -19.34 4.55
N LEU A 135 -1.69 -18.51 3.58
CA LEU A 135 -2.31 -19.01 2.34
C LEU A 135 -1.36 -19.83 1.48
N ALA A 136 -0.06 -19.54 1.51
CA ALA A 136 0.98 -20.34 0.85
C ALA A 136 1.05 -21.77 1.39
N ASP A 137 0.78 -21.97 2.68
CA ASP A 137 0.82 -23.30 3.32
C ASP A 137 -0.54 -24.00 3.33
N LYS A 138 -1.62 -23.28 3.65
CA LYS A 138 -2.93 -23.84 3.97
C LYS A 138 -3.99 -23.60 2.89
N GLY A 139 -3.72 -22.69 1.95
CA GLY A 139 -4.64 -22.36 0.87
C GLY A 139 -4.79 -23.46 -0.17
N SER A 140 -5.73 -23.24 -1.08
CA SER A 140 -5.97 -24.16 -2.19
C SER A 140 -4.73 -24.36 -3.05
N ARG A 141 -4.23 -25.60 -3.13
CA ARG A 141 -3.08 -25.97 -3.97
C ARG A 141 -3.25 -25.62 -5.46
N MET A 142 -4.50 -25.53 -5.92
CA MET A 142 -4.81 -25.16 -7.31
C MET A 142 -4.55 -23.68 -7.58
N ALA A 143 -4.45 -22.86 -6.54
CA ALA A 143 -4.26 -21.41 -6.62
C ALA A 143 -2.98 -20.96 -5.90
N VAL A 144 -2.03 -21.88 -5.65
CA VAL A 144 -0.78 -21.52 -4.95
C VAL A 144 0.07 -20.53 -5.75
N SER A 145 0.05 -20.60 -7.07
CA SER A 145 0.72 -19.61 -7.94
C SER A 145 0.16 -18.20 -7.78
N ASP A 146 -1.15 -18.08 -7.51
CA ASP A 146 -1.79 -16.77 -7.29
C ASP A 146 -1.34 -16.13 -5.96
N VAL A 147 -0.97 -16.95 -4.96
CA VAL A 147 -0.31 -16.45 -3.75
C VAL A 147 1.03 -15.81 -4.10
N GLY A 148 1.84 -16.46 -4.93
CA GLY A 148 3.12 -15.92 -5.39
C GLY A 148 2.95 -14.59 -6.13
N VAL A 149 1.95 -14.46 -6.99
CA VAL A 149 1.63 -13.20 -7.68
C VAL A 149 1.14 -12.15 -6.68
N ALA A 150 0.28 -12.52 -5.72
CA ALA A 150 -0.23 -11.62 -4.67
C ALA A 150 0.91 -11.02 -3.84
N VAL A 151 1.88 -11.84 -3.47
CA VAL A 151 3.09 -11.41 -2.72
C VAL A 151 3.88 -10.36 -3.50
N GLN A 152 4.06 -10.53 -4.82
CA GLN A 152 4.80 -9.54 -5.63
C GLN A 152 4.03 -8.22 -5.76
N PHE A 153 2.71 -8.25 -5.89
CA PHE A 153 1.91 -7.03 -5.85
C PHE A 153 1.99 -6.33 -4.49
N THR A 154 1.94 -7.08 -3.40
CA THR A 154 2.06 -6.55 -2.03
C THR A 154 3.45 -5.96 -1.77
N ARG A 155 4.50 -6.63 -2.23
CA ARG A 155 5.89 -6.13 -2.20
C ARG A 155 6.02 -4.83 -3.00
N THR A 156 5.37 -4.74 -4.16
CA THR A 156 5.34 -3.51 -4.98
C THR A 156 4.62 -2.38 -4.25
N ALA A 157 3.49 -2.66 -3.58
CA ALA A 157 2.78 -1.67 -2.76
C ALA A 157 3.68 -1.12 -1.64
N LEU A 158 4.36 -2.00 -0.89
CA LEU A 158 5.29 -1.63 0.19
C LEU A 158 6.43 -0.75 -0.31
N LEU A 159 7.12 -1.17 -1.36
CA LEU A 159 8.30 -0.48 -1.89
C LEU A 159 7.94 0.77 -2.72
N GLY A 160 6.76 0.79 -3.34
CA GLY A 160 6.24 1.96 -4.03
C GLY A 160 5.81 3.05 -3.04
N ALA A 161 5.11 2.66 -1.97
CA ALA A 161 4.67 3.60 -0.94
C ALA A 161 5.84 4.31 -0.26
N VAL A 162 6.92 3.60 0.06
CA VAL A 162 8.09 4.21 0.71
C VAL A 162 8.75 5.31 -0.11
N MET A 163 8.68 5.27 -1.45
CA MET A 163 9.20 6.36 -2.28
C MET A 163 8.45 7.67 -1.99
N ASN A 164 7.14 7.58 -1.73
CA ASN A 164 6.30 8.73 -1.35
C ASN A 164 6.56 9.18 0.09
N VAL A 165 6.86 8.26 1.02
CA VAL A 165 7.35 8.65 2.35
C VAL A 165 8.61 9.51 2.22
N TYR A 166 9.63 9.02 1.52
CA TYR A 166 10.93 9.68 1.46
C TYR A 166 10.93 10.99 0.70
N ILE A 167 10.15 11.13 -0.38
CA ILE A 167 10.09 12.41 -1.11
C ILE A 167 9.43 13.49 -0.25
N ASN A 168 8.45 13.15 0.58
CA ASN A 168 7.77 14.09 1.47
C ASN A 168 8.65 14.44 2.67
N THR A 169 9.18 13.44 3.39
CA THR A 169 10.04 13.66 4.57
C THR A 169 11.31 14.41 4.24
N LYS A 170 11.88 14.23 3.04
CA LYS A 170 13.06 14.99 2.56
C LYS A 170 12.81 16.50 2.54
N SER A 171 11.56 16.92 2.34
CA SER A 171 11.17 18.32 2.24
C SER A 171 10.74 18.94 3.58
N MET A 172 10.60 18.12 4.63
CA MET A 172 10.25 18.58 5.98
C MET A 172 11.39 19.36 6.64
N LYS A 173 11.05 20.41 7.35
CA LYS A 173 11.99 21.19 8.19
C LYS A 173 12.19 20.58 9.57
N ASN A 174 11.19 19.91 10.11
CA ASN A 174 11.30 19.12 11.33
C ASN A 174 12.06 17.80 11.03
N HIS A 175 13.39 17.89 11.00
CA HIS A 175 14.26 16.76 10.71
C HIS A 175 14.14 15.62 11.72
N GLU A 176 13.81 15.91 12.97
CA GLU A 176 13.59 14.89 14.00
C GLU A 176 12.36 14.03 13.65
N LYS A 177 11.24 14.68 13.31
CA LYS A 177 10.01 13.99 12.91
C LYS A 177 10.18 13.25 11.58
N ALA A 178 10.87 13.86 10.62
CA ALA A 178 11.20 13.22 9.34
C ALA A 178 12.03 11.95 9.55
N GLU A 179 13.05 11.98 10.43
CA GLU A 179 13.87 10.81 10.71
C GLU A 179 13.10 9.73 11.48
N GLU A 180 12.22 10.09 12.41
CA GLU A 180 11.32 9.12 13.08
C GLU A 180 10.50 8.33 12.05
N ILE A 181 9.86 9.03 11.09
CA ILE A 181 9.07 8.43 10.02
C ILE A 181 9.95 7.55 9.12
N ASN A 182 11.13 8.06 8.73
CA ASN A 182 12.06 7.32 7.88
C ASN A 182 12.58 6.05 8.54
N GLN A 183 12.87 6.07 9.85
CA GLN A 183 13.30 4.88 10.59
C GLN A 183 12.18 3.84 10.69
N LYS A 184 10.92 4.28 10.90
CA LYS A 184 9.76 3.38 10.84
C LYS A 184 9.66 2.72 9.46
N ALA A 185 9.73 3.50 8.39
CA ALA A 185 9.68 3.02 7.01
C ALA A 185 10.82 2.03 6.69
N LYS A 186 12.05 2.34 7.10
CA LYS A 186 13.22 1.43 6.93
C LYS A 186 13.00 0.08 7.61
N ARG A 187 12.43 0.06 8.82
CA ARG A 187 12.12 -1.21 9.51
C ARG A 187 11.07 -2.01 8.74
N MET A 188 10.00 -1.35 8.28
CA MET A 188 8.95 -2.01 7.48
C MET A 188 9.48 -2.59 6.18
N ILE A 189 10.35 -1.87 5.45
CA ILE A 189 11.00 -2.40 4.25
C ILE A 189 11.77 -3.68 4.60
N LYS A 190 12.62 -3.63 5.61
CA LYS A 190 13.46 -4.77 5.98
C LYS A 190 12.62 -6.02 6.32
N ILE A 191 11.55 -5.84 7.10
CA ILE A 191 10.66 -6.93 7.47
C ILE A 191 9.90 -7.44 6.25
N GLY A 192 9.21 -6.54 5.55
CA GLY A 192 8.29 -6.94 4.49
C GLY A 192 8.99 -7.48 3.24
N THR A 193 10.20 -7.00 2.89
CA THR A 193 10.94 -7.60 1.77
C THR A 193 11.44 -9.00 2.10
N SER A 194 11.97 -9.22 3.31
CA SER A 194 12.38 -10.57 3.75
C SER A 194 11.21 -11.54 3.73
N GLN A 195 10.09 -11.15 4.32
CA GLN A 195 8.89 -11.95 4.36
C GLN A 195 8.33 -12.24 2.95
N ALA A 196 8.29 -11.23 2.08
CA ALA A 196 7.83 -11.41 0.70
C ALA A 196 8.73 -12.38 -0.07
N ASP A 197 10.05 -12.27 0.08
CA ASP A 197 11.01 -13.17 -0.57
C ASP A 197 10.85 -14.61 -0.04
N GLU A 198 10.70 -14.80 1.27
CA GLU A 198 10.48 -16.12 1.89
C GLU A 198 9.19 -16.78 1.40
N ILE A 199 8.08 -16.03 1.36
CA ILE A 199 6.79 -16.56 0.87
C ILE A 199 6.90 -16.90 -0.62
N TYR A 200 7.54 -16.05 -1.41
CA TYR A 200 7.71 -16.28 -2.84
C TYR A 200 8.51 -17.56 -3.11
N GLU A 201 9.65 -17.75 -2.43
CA GLU A 201 10.45 -18.97 -2.55
C GLU A 201 9.69 -20.22 -2.07
N LYS A 202 8.92 -20.11 -0.98
CA LYS A 202 8.03 -21.17 -0.50
C LYS A 202 6.99 -21.57 -1.55
N VAL A 203 6.39 -20.60 -2.25
CA VAL A 203 5.45 -20.87 -3.35
C VAL A 203 6.18 -21.47 -4.55
N LEU A 204 7.31 -20.91 -4.94
CA LEU A 204 8.09 -21.37 -6.08
C LEU A 204 8.51 -22.83 -5.92
N ALA A 205 8.97 -23.23 -4.72
CA ALA A 205 9.32 -24.61 -4.40
C ALA A 205 8.14 -25.61 -4.50
N GLN A 206 6.89 -25.13 -4.54
CA GLN A 206 5.71 -25.97 -4.74
C GLN A 206 5.33 -26.12 -6.21
N LEU A 207 5.93 -25.32 -7.11
CA LEU A 207 5.63 -25.29 -8.54
C LEU A 207 6.68 -26.02 -9.38
N ILE A 208 7.90 -26.09 -8.89
CA ILE A 208 9.06 -26.73 -9.54
C ILE A 208 9.61 -27.86 -8.65
#